data_14c4397bd744435683e61c0a1fa72a84
#
_entry.id   14c4397bd744435683e61c0a1fa72a84
#
_cell.length_a   1.000
_cell.length_b   1.000
_cell.length_c   1.000
_cell.angle_alpha   90.00
_cell.angle_beta   90.00
_cell.angle_gamma   90.00
#
_symmetry.space_group_name_H-M   'P 1'
#
loop_
_entity.id
_entity.type
_entity.pdbx_description
1 polymer ?
#
loop_
_entity_poly.entity_id
_entity_poly.type
_entity_poly.pdbx_seq_one_letter_code
_entity_poly.pdbx_strand_id
1 'polypeptide(L)'
;MRPFHCFCDPAMSLDRVSSGRNLPDDFNVIIEIPAHGEPIKYEVDKESGAMFVDRFMSTAMHYPCNYGYIPHTLSEDGDPVDVLVITPIPLITGVVVRCRPIGMLKMTDEAGVDAKLLAVPVDKLCGLYKGIHKPEDLQPLLLAQISHFFEHYKDLENGKWVKVEGWVGIDDARAEILAGVERYRNAADKPAF
;
A
#
# COMPACT_ATOMS: atom_id res chain seq x y z
N MET A 1 -29.60 -33.11 18.39
CA MET A 1 -28.59 -32.54 17.48
C MET A 1 -28.34 -31.12 17.96
N ARG A 2 -27.22 -30.85 18.60
CA ARG A 2 -26.88 -29.48 19.04
C ARG A 2 -26.26 -28.75 17.86
N PRO A 3 -26.60 -27.50 17.53
CA PRO A 3 -25.97 -26.77 16.47
C PRO A 3 -24.50 -26.54 16.83
N PHE A 4 -23.59 -26.88 15.92
CA PHE A 4 -22.19 -26.50 15.99
C PHE A 4 -22.13 -24.96 15.92
N HIS A 5 -21.88 -24.33 17.07
CA HIS A 5 -21.41 -22.96 17.07
C HIS A 5 -19.97 -22.98 16.59
N CYS A 6 -19.75 -22.56 15.37
CA CYS A 6 -18.43 -22.24 14.87
C CYS A 6 -17.97 -21.03 15.68
N PHE A 7 -17.14 -21.26 16.71
CA PHE A 7 -16.38 -20.20 17.35
C PHE A 7 -15.33 -19.76 16.33
N CYS A 8 -15.66 -18.77 15.51
CA CYS A 8 -14.65 -17.99 14.83
C CYS A 8 -13.88 -17.26 15.93
N ASP A 9 -12.68 -17.74 16.25
CA ASP A 9 -11.79 -17.07 17.19
C ASP A 9 -11.38 -15.73 16.54
N PRO A 10 -11.72 -14.58 17.12
CA PRO A 10 -11.45 -13.29 16.49
C PRO A 10 -9.96 -12.89 16.54
N ALA A 11 -9.05 -13.85 16.82
CA ALA A 11 -7.66 -13.55 17.18
C ALA A 11 -6.73 -13.17 16.03
N MET A 12 -7.11 -13.33 14.75
CA MET A 12 -6.22 -13.13 13.60
C MET A 12 -6.82 -12.26 12.47
N SER A 13 -7.63 -11.28 12.79
CA SER A 13 -8.19 -10.37 11.78
C SER A 13 -7.24 -9.20 11.54
N LEU A 14 -6.89 -8.94 10.26
CA LEU A 14 -6.12 -7.77 9.83
C LEU A 14 -6.84 -6.46 10.19
N ASP A 15 -8.17 -6.48 10.25
CA ASP A 15 -9.01 -5.36 10.71
C ASP A 15 -8.67 -4.84 12.13
N ARG A 16 -7.96 -5.62 12.94
CA ARG A 16 -7.48 -5.18 14.26
C ARG A 16 -6.18 -4.41 14.23
N VAL A 17 -5.53 -4.34 13.10
CA VAL A 17 -4.29 -3.59 12.93
C VAL A 17 -4.65 -2.11 12.82
N SER A 18 -4.23 -1.30 13.79
CA SER A 18 -4.45 0.16 13.73
C SER A 18 -3.67 0.80 12.57
N SER A 19 -4.13 1.94 12.08
CA SER A 19 -3.42 2.72 11.05
C SER A 19 -2.00 3.11 11.47
N GLY A 20 -1.74 3.28 12.76
CA GLY A 20 -0.39 3.62 13.25
C GLY A 20 -0.39 4.14 14.69
N ARG A 21 0.82 4.44 15.17
CA ARG A 21 1.03 4.96 16.54
C ARG A 21 1.07 6.47 16.63
N ASN A 22 1.57 7.13 15.60
CA ASN A 22 1.77 8.58 15.57
C ASN A 22 1.65 9.09 14.14
N LEU A 23 0.42 9.11 13.62
CA LEU A 23 0.12 9.59 12.28
C LEU A 23 0.45 11.08 12.14
N PRO A 24 0.99 11.48 11.00
CA PRO A 24 1.29 10.71 9.80
C PRO A 24 2.72 10.12 9.77
N ASP A 25 3.53 10.26 10.81
CA ASP A 25 4.98 9.97 10.78
C ASP A 25 5.34 8.54 11.26
N ASP A 26 4.41 7.79 11.85
CA ASP A 26 4.60 6.41 12.29
C ASP A 26 3.28 5.64 12.08
N PHE A 27 3.19 4.93 10.96
CA PHE A 27 2.00 4.19 10.55
C PHE A 27 2.31 2.73 10.24
N ASN A 28 1.29 1.90 10.25
CA ASN A 28 1.36 0.49 9.90
C ASN A 28 1.00 0.30 8.42
N VAL A 29 1.72 -0.58 7.75
CA VAL A 29 1.40 -1.04 6.39
C VAL A 29 1.20 -2.54 6.42
N ILE A 30 0.08 -3.01 5.90
CA ILE A 30 -0.15 -4.43 5.62
C ILE A 30 0.36 -4.69 4.21
N ILE A 31 1.32 -5.60 4.07
CA ILE A 31 1.91 -5.92 2.77
C ILE A 31 1.02 -6.91 2.04
N GLU A 32 0.61 -6.57 0.83
CA GLU A 32 -0.12 -7.45 -0.07
C GLU A 32 0.80 -8.13 -1.06
N ILE A 33 1.70 -7.37 -1.69
CA ILE A 33 2.57 -7.86 -2.75
C ILE A 33 4.04 -7.66 -2.36
N PRO A 34 4.82 -8.74 -2.27
CA PRO A 34 6.26 -8.66 -2.02
C PRO A 34 7.01 -7.97 -3.16
N ALA A 35 8.10 -7.26 -2.82
CA ALA A 35 9.06 -6.79 -3.82
C ALA A 35 9.59 -7.97 -4.65
N HIS A 36 9.66 -7.79 -5.97
CA HIS A 36 10.17 -8.79 -6.92
C HIS A 36 9.45 -10.14 -6.90
N GLY A 37 8.24 -10.19 -6.29
CA GLY A 37 7.37 -11.37 -6.32
C GLY A 37 6.85 -11.66 -7.73
N GLU A 38 6.26 -12.84 -7.91
CA GLU A 38 5.62 -13.21 -9.17
C GLU A 38 4.54 -12.18 -9.58
N PRO A 39 4.21 -12.04 -10.88
CA PRO A 39 3.24 -11.07 -11.37
C PRO A 39 1.80 -11.48 -11.00
N ILE A 40 1.53 -11.54 -9.73
CA ILE A 40 0.22 -11.84 -9.14
C ILE A 40 -0.19 -10.66 -8.26
N LYS A 41 -1.38 -10.11 -8.50
CA LYS A 41 -1.96 -9.12 -7.61
C LYS A 41 -2.69 -9.85 -6.49
N TYR A 42 -2.25 -9.62 -5.27
CA TYR A 42 -2.97 -10.02 -4.05
C TYR A 42 -3.68 -8.81 -3.48
N GLU A 43 -4.81 -9.04 -2.85
CA GLU A 43 -5.64 -7.99 -2.25
C GLU A 43 -6.35 -8.53 -1.01
N VAL A 44 -6.48 -7.71 0.02
CA VAL A 44 -7.29 -8.06 1.18
C VAL A 44 -8.77 -7.94 0.81
N ASP A 45 -9.50 -9.05 0.92
CA ASP A 45 -10.94 -9.06 0.72
C ASP A 45 -11.65 -8.26 1.82
N LYS A 46 -12.41 -7.25 1.43
CA LYS A 46 -13.07 -6.28 2.34
C LYS A 46 -14.15 -6.91 3.22
N GLU A 47 -14.68 -8.07 2.85
CA GLU A 47 -15.74 -8.76 3.61
C GLU A 47 -15.15 -9.72 4.64
N SER A 48 -14.17 -10.52 4.24
CA SER A 48 -13.60 -11.57 5.08
C SER A 48 -12.31 -11.16 5.82
N GLY A 49 -11.62 -10.11 5.35
CA GLY A 49 -10.30 -9.71 5.82
C GLY A 49 -9.19 -10.71 5.45
N ALA A 50 -9.47 -11.65 4.56
CA ALA A 50 -8.49 -12.63 4.10
C ALA A 50 -7.75 -12.14 2.86
N MET A 51 -6.52 -12.64 2.65
CA MET A 51 -5.74 -12.33 1.45
C MET A 51 -6.22 -13.20 0.29
N PHE A 52 -6.63 -12.55 -0.80
CA PHE A 52 -7.09 -13.20 -2.03
C PHE A 52 -6.12 -12.94 -3.17
N VAL A 53 -6.13 -13.83 -4.15
CA VAL A 53 -5.60 -13.54 -5.47
C VAL A 53 -6.67 -12.74 -6.21
N ASP A 54 -6.40 -11.44 -6.42
CA ASP A 54 -7.26 -10.60 -7.26
C ASP A 54 -7.13 -11.03 -8.74
N ARG A 55 -5.91 -11.04 -9.25
CA ARG A 55 -5.64 -11.49 -10.63
C ARG A 55 -4.19 -11.90 -10.87
N PHE A 56 -3.99 -12.72 -11.88
CA PHE A 56 -2.69 -12.88 -12.53
C PHE A 56 -2.49 -11.71 -13.48
N MET A 57 -1.38 -10.99 -13.31
CA MET A 57 -1.12 -9.79 -14.11
C MET A 57 -0.80 -10.18 -15.57
N SER A 58 -1.29 -9.37 -16.51
CA SER A 58 -1.02 -9.59 -17.94
C SER A 58 0.42 -9.24 -18.34
N THR A 59 1.09 -8.41 -17.54
CA THR A 59 2.50 -8.04 -17.75
C THR A 59 3.45 -9.09 -17.18
N ALA A 60 4.65 -9.17 -17.76
CA ALA A 60 5.77 -9.95 -17.20
C ALA A 60 6.62 -9.16 -16.19
N MET A 61 6.25 -7.92 -15.89
CA MET A 61 6.97 -7.10 -14.91
C MET A 61 6.64 -7.53 -13.47
N HIS A 62 7.61 -7.34 -12.58
CA HIS A 62 7.46 -7.57 -11.14
C HIS A 62 7.36 -6.23 -10.39
N TYR A 63 6.64 -6.21 -9.28
CA TYR A 63 6.63 -5.04 -8.41
C TYR A 63 8.05 -4.70 -7.96
N PRO A 64 8.55 -3.47 -8.18
CA PRO A 64 9.94 -3.11 -7.88
C PRO A 64 10.22 -2.92 -6.38
N CYS A 65 9.18 -2.80 -5.58
CA CYS A 65 9.22 -2.67 -4.12
C CYS A 65 8.01 -3.38 -3.51
N ASN A 66 7.98 -3.53 -2.17
CA ASN A 66 6.80 -4.09 -1.55
C ASN A 66 5.62 -3.13 -1.70
N TYR A 67 4.44 -3.67 -1.93
CA TYR A 67 3.20 -2.94 -2.07
C TYR A 67 2.21 -3.40 -1.00
N GLY A 68 1.46 -2.48 -0.46
CA GLY A 68 0.45 -2.74 0.54
C GLY A 68 -0.34 -1.48 0.85
N TYR A 69 -1.04 -1.44 1.97
CA TYR A 69 -1.94 -0.35 2.31
C TYR A 69 -1.87 0.01 3.81
N ILE A 70 -2.37 1.20 4.14
CA ILE A 70 -2.56 1.63 5.53
C ILE A 70 -3.97 1.20 5.96
N PRO A 71 -4.12 0.33 6.98
CA PRO A 71 -5.43 -0.08 7.45
C PRO A 71 -6.23 1.12 8.02
N HIS A 72 -7.56 1.04 7.93
CA HIS A 72 -8.48 2.09 8.36
C HIS A 72 -8.24 3.47 7.73
N THR A 73 -7.92 3.46 6.43
CA THR A 73 -7.84 4.64 5.58
C THR A 73 -8.67 4.44 4.32
N LEU A 74 -9.03 5.51 3.64
CA LEU A 74 -9.66 5.50 2.32
C LEU A 74 -9.00 6.53 1.42
N SER A 75 -8.67 6.16 0.19
CA SER A 75 -8.38 7.04 -0.93
C SER A 75 -9.67 7.56 -1.58
N GLU A 76 -9.55 8.39 -2.60
CA GLU A 76 -10.71 8.99 -3.27
C GLU A 76 -11.56 7.97 -4.05
N ASP A 77 -10.95 6.87 -4.50
CA ASP A 77 -11.60 5.75 -5.19
C ASP A 77 -12.34 4.77 -4.25
N GLY A 78 -12.18 4.95 -2.92
CA GLY A 78 -12.79 4.11 -1.89
C GLY A 78 -11.98 2.89 -1.49
N ASP A 79 -10.77 2.73 -2.03
CA ASP A 79 -9.80 1.74 -1.59
C ASP A 79 -8.91 2.30 -0.47
N PRO A 80 -8.21 1.48 0.32
CA PRO A 80 -7.26 1.96 1.32
C PRO A 80 -6.13 2.79 0.68
N VAL A 81 -5.49 3.63 1.46
CA VAL A 81 -4.32 4.39 0.99
C VAL A 81 -3.16 3.44 0.71
N ASP A 82 -2.77 3.35 -0.54
CA ASP A 82 -1.70 2.50 -1.05
C ASP A 82 -0.30 2.99 -0.67
N VAL A 83 0.59 2.04 -0.35
CA VAL A 83 1.95 2.33 0.09
C VAL A 83 2.98 1.45 -0.62
N LEU A 84 3.98 2.10 -1.18
CA LEU A 84 5.22 1.51 -1.69
C LEU A 84 6.25 1.50 -0.55
N VAL A 85 6.65 0.32 -0.09
CA VAL A 85 7.58 0.18 1.03
C VAL A 85 8.94 -0.31 0.55
N ILE A 86 9.95 0.54 0.72
CA ILE A 86 11.34 0.21 0.39
C ILE A 86 11.98 -0.51 1.57
N THR A 87 12.44 -1.73 1.35
CA THR A 87 13.11 -2.56 2.35
C THR A 87 14.36 -3.22 1.78
N PRO A 88 15.32 -3.64 2.62
CA PRO A 88 16.56 -4.27 2.13
C PRO A 88 16.34 -5.66 1.50
N ILE A 89 15.25 -6.32 1.86
CA ILE A 89 14.83 -7.64 1.35
C ILE A 89 13.32 -7.66 1.22
N PRO A 90 12.74 -8.45 0.31
CA PRO A 90 11.29 -8.59 0.17
C PRO A 90 10.62 -9.04 1.46
N LEU A 91 9.44 -8.50 1.73
CA LEU A 91 8.57 -8.92 2.83
C LEU A 91 7.57 -9.98 2.33
N ILE A 92 6.97 -10.72 3.25
CA ILE A 92 5.93 -11.69 2.92
C ILE A 92 4.54 -11.05 2.93
N THR A 93 3.63 -11.57 2.11
CA THR A 93 2.22 -11.17 2.08
C THR A 93 1.55 -11.36 3.45
N GLY A 94 0.74 -10.38 3.85
CA GLY A 94 0.00 -10.37 5.12
C GLY A 94 0.79 -9.88 6.33
N VAL A 95 2.09 -9.57 6.18
CA VAL A 95 2.89 -9.05 7.29
C VAL A 95 2.63 -7.56 7.50
N VAL A 96 2.67 -7.12 8.75
CA VAL A 96 2.57 -5.71 9.12
C VAL A 96 3.95 -5.13 9.34
N VAL A 97 4.26 -4.02 8.67
CA VAL A 97 5.50 -3.28 8.85
C VAL A 97 5.20 -1.85 9.28
N ARG A 98 5.91 -1.36 10.31
CA ARG A 98 5.82 0.05 10.73
C ARG A 98 6.71 0.90 9.86
N CYS A 99 6.11 1.94 9.27
CA CYS A 99 6.75 2.81 8.30
C CYS A 99 6.67 4.29 8.68
N ARG A 100 7.49 5.09 8.03
CA ARG A 100 7.37 6.53 7.95
C ARG A 100 7.37 6.97 6.49
N PRO A 101 6.66 8.06 6.12
CA PRO A 101 6.62 8.53 4.75
C PRO A 101 7.92 9.21 4.37
N ILE A 102 8.25 9.16 3.08
CA ILE A 102 9.33 9.94 2.48
C ILE A 102 8.88 10.73 1.24
N GLY A 103 7.68 10.45 0.74
CA GLY A 103 7.07 11.12 -0.40
C GLY A 103 5.92 10.33 -0.97
N MET A 104 5.52 10.65 -2.20
CA MET A 104 4.39 10.03 -2.87
C MET A 104 4.58 10.09 -4.39
N LEU A 105 4.18 9.04 -5.11
CA LEU A 105 4.04 9.03 -6.56
C LEU A 105 2.62 9.49 -6.91
N LYS A 106 2.50 10.61 -7.61
CA LYS A 106 1.22 11.07 -8.17
C LYS A 106 0.98 10.41 -9.51
N MET A 107 -0.19 9.83 -9.65
CA MET A 107 -0.63 9.23 -10.91
C MET A 107 -2.15 9.31 -11.03
N THR A 108 -2.64 9.12 -12.23
CA THR A 108 -4.05 9.01 -12.56
C THR A 108 -4.26 7.79 -13.45
N ASP A 109 -5.41 7.17 -13.34
CA ASP A 109 -5.82 6.07 -14.20
C ASP A 109 -7.28 6.25 -14.67
N GLU A 110 -7.87 5.23 -15.25
CA GLU A 110 -9.25 5.25 -15.71
C GLU A 110 -10.30 5.47 -14.61
N ALA A 111 -9.96 5.21 -13.34
CA ALA A 111 -10.84 5.43 -12.19
C ALA A 111 -10.67 6.82 -11.56
N GLY A 112 -9.57 7.52 -11.85
CA GLY A 112 -9.30 8.87 -11.33
C GLY A 112 -7.91 9.05 -10.73
N VAL A 113 -7.84 9.87 -9.68
CA VAL A 113 -6.57 10.10 -8.94
C VAL A 113 -6.20 8.83 -8.18
N ASP A 114 -5.01 8.33 -8.43
CA ASP A 114 -4.45 7.12 -7.83
C ASP A 114 -3.01 7.39 -7.35
N ALA A 115 -2.88 7.89 -6.12
CA ALA A 115 -1.58 8.22 -5.55
C ALA A 115 -1.02 7.04 -4.73
N LYS A 116 0.31 6.82 -4.83
CA LYS A 116 1.00 5.78 -4.07
C LYS A 116 1.99 6.41 -3.10
N LEU A 117 1.77 6.27 -1.80
CA LEU A 117 2.74 6.70 -0.80
C LEU A 117 4.08 5.98 -0.97
N LEU A 118 5.17 6.69 -0.74
CA LEU A 118 6.51 6.11 -0.69
C LEU A 118 7.00 6.15 0.75
N ALA A 119 7.35 4.99 1.30
CA ALA A 119 7.69 4.83 2.69
C ALA A 119 8.90 3.93 2.91
N VAL A 120 9.52 4.11 4.06
CA VAL A 120 10.59 3.23 4.58
C VAL A 120 10.23 2.78 5.98
N PRO A 121 10.75 1.64 6.47
CA PRO A 121 10.56 1.24 7.85
C PRO A 121 11.05 2.31 8.83
N VAL A 122 10.35 2.46 9.97
CA VAL A 122 10.82 3.37 11.03
C VAL A 122 12.24 3.01 11.48
N ASP A 123 13.02 3.99 11.87
CA ASP A 123 14.45 3.86 12.19
C ASP A 123 14.75 2.80 13.25
N LYS A 124 13.82 2.58 14.18
CA LYS A 124 13.92 1.55 15.21
C LYS A 124 13.86 0.13 14.61
N LEU A 125 13.14 -0.03 13.52
CA LEU A 125 12.98 -1.32 12.84
C LEU A 125 14.11 -1.56 11.83
N CYS A 126 14.50 -0.52 11.09
CA CYS A 126 15.58 -0.62 10.11
C CYS A 126 16.39 0.67 10.05
N GLY A 127 17.64 0.62 10.53
CA GLY A 127 18.54 1.79 10.55
C GLY A 127 19.16 2.16 9.20
N LEU A 128 18.97 1.35 8.15
CA LEU A 128 19.57 1.60 6.82
C LEU A 128 19.02 2.85 6.14
N TYR A 129 17.79 3.24 6.50
CA TYR A 129 17.09 4.36 5.85
C TYR A 129 17.08 5.65 6.67
N LYS A 130 17.86 5.74 7.76
CA LYS A 130 17.89 6.93 8.65
C LYS A 130 18.16 8.25 7.92
N GLY A 131 18.98 8.20 6.87
CA GLY A 131 19.32 9.38 6.06
C GLY A 131 18.36 9.64 4.88
N ILE A 132 17.31 8.84 4.72
CA ILE A 132 16.37 8.95 3.61
C ILE A 132 15.13 9.70 4.09
N HIS A 133 14.91 10.92 3.61
CA HIS A 133 13.82 11.81 4.04
C HIS A 133 12.90 12.25 2.91
N LYS A 134 13.32 12.05 1.66
CA LYS A 134 12.58 12.39 0.44
C LYS A 134 12.87 11.39 -0.67
N PRO A 135 12.05 11.33 -1.72
CA PRO A 135 12.26 10.37 -2.82
C PRO A 135 13.66 10.46 -3.42
N GLU A 136 14.19 11.68 -3.62
CA GLU A 136 15.48 11.92 -4.26
C GLU A 136 16.69 11.43 -3.45
N ASP A 137 16.50 11.08 -2.19
CA ASP A 137 17.55 10.45 -1.36
C ASP A 137 17.73 8.96 -1.70
N LEU A 138 16.77 8.36 -2.43
CA LEU A 138 16.88 7.00 -2.95
C LEU A 138 17.70 6.97 -4.25
N GLN A 139 18.09 5.76 -4.64
CA GLN A 139 18.77 5.53 -5.91
C GLN A 139 17.89 6.01 -7.08
N PRO A 140 18.38 6.89 -7.98
CA PRO A 140 17.59 7.40 -9.10
C PRO A 140 17.01 6.30 -10.00
N LEU A 141 17.77 5.20 -10.20
CA LEU A 141 17.29 4.07 -10.98
C LEU A 141 16.10 3.37 -10.34
N LEU A 142 16.06 3.25 -9.01
CA LEU A 142 14.93 2.66 -8.30
C LEU A 142 13.65 3.50 -8.50
N LEU A 143 13.75 4.82 -8.35
CA LEU A 143 12.62 5.72 -8.61
C LEU A 143 12.12 5.62 -10.05
N ALA A 144 13.04 5.54 -11.01
CA ALA A 144 12.71 5.36 -12.42
C ALA A 144 12.02 3.99 -12.68
N GLN A 145 12.50 2.91 -12.05
CA GLN A 145 11.89 1.59 -12.15
C GLN A 145 10.46 1.56 -11.57
N ILE A 146 10.24 2.24 -10.44
CA ILE A 146 8.91 2.33 -9.82
C ILE A 146 7.96 3.10 -10.75
N SER A 147 8.38 4.28 -11.22
CA SER A 147 7.55 5.07 -12.14
C SER A 147 7.23 4.31 -13.42
N HIS A 148 8.23 3.67 -14.04
CA HIS A 148 8.07 2.87 -15.26
C HIS A 148 7.12 1.68 -15.03
N PHE A 149 7.23 0.98 -13.89
CA PHE A 149 6.33 -0.12 -13.57
C PHE A 149 4.87 0.36 -13.55
N PHE A 150 4.55 1.40 -12.78
CA PHE A 150 3.18 1.90 -12.68
C PHE A 150 2.67 2.51 -13.97
N GLU A 151 3.52 3.11 -14.78
CA GLU A 151 3.12 3.65 -16.08
C GLU A 151 2.73 2.57 -17.09
N HIS A 152 3.31 1.35 -17.00
CA HIS A 152 3.21 0.33 -18.03
C HIS A 152 2.56 -1.00 -17.58
N TYR A 153 2.33 -1.22 -16.29
CA TYR A 153 1.87 -2.53 -15.80
C TYR A 153 0.46 -2.92 -16.28
N LYS A 154 -0.34 -1.93 -16.72
CA LYS A 154 -1.69 -2.13 -17.29
C LYS A 154 -1.72 -2.10 -18.83
N ASP A 155 -0.60 -1.91 -19.54
CA ASP A 155 -0.57 -1.72 -21.01
C ASP A 155 -1.20 -2.89 -21.79
N LEU A 156 -1.16 -4.11 -21.27
CA LEU A 156 -1.74 -5.30 -21.87
C LEU A 156 -3.20 -5.56 -21.43
N GLU A 157 -3.78 -4.69 -20.62
CA GLU A 157 -5.16 -4.79 -20.15
C GLU A 157 -6.08 -3.89 -21.00
N ASN A 158 -7.12 -4.46 -21.61
CA ASN A 158 -8.01 -3.72 -22.50
C ASN A 158 -8.74 -2.58 -21.76
N GLY A 159 -8.61 -1.36 -22.28
CA GLY A 159 -9.29 -0.17 -21.75
C GLY A 159 -8.67 0.39 -20.47
N LYS A 160 -7.57 -0.18 -20.01
CA LYS A 160 -6.79 0.32 -18.87
C LYS A 160 -5.65 1.22 -19.34
N TRP A 161 -5.35 2.22 -18.53
CA TRP A 161 -4.21 3.11 -18.73
C TRP A 161 -3.77 3.69 -17.40
N VAL A 162 -2.54 4.13 -17.32
CA VAL A 162 -2.00 4.89 -16.19
C VAL A 162 -1.17 6.05 -16.75
N LYS A 163 -1.27 7.19 -16.09
CA LYS A 163 -0.41 8.35 -16.34
C LYS A 163 0.30 8.71 -15.06
N VAL A 164 1.61 8.55 -15.03
CA VAL A 164 2.47 9.00 -13.94
C VAL A 164 2.70 10.51 -14.07
N GLU A 165 2.42 11.25 -13.00
CA GLU A 165 2.59 12.71 -12.95
C GLU A 165 3.94 13.08 -12.33
N GLY A 166 4.50 12.22 -11.48
CA GLY A 166 5.81 12.37 -10.86
C GLY A 166 5.81 12.25 -9.34
N TRP A 167 6.98 12.42 -8.77
CA TRP A 167 7.22 12.34 -7.34
C TRP A 167 6.94 13.66 -6.65
N VAL A 168 6.32 13.61 -5.45
CA VAL A 168 6.11 14.75 -4.56
C VAL A 168 6.67 14.45 -3.18
N GLY A 169 6.86 15.49 -2.38
CA GLY A 169 7.56 15.43 -1.12
C GLY A 169 6.75 14.86 0.04
N ILE A 170 7.39 14.87 1.21
CA ILE A 170 6.84 14.29 2.44
C ILE A 170 5.56 15.00 2.92
N ASP A 171 5.41 16.29 2.67
CA ASP A 171 4.25 17.07 3.13
C ASP A 171 2.98 16.67 2.37
N ASP A 172 3.07 16.39 1.06
CA ASP A 172 1.96 15.83 0.29
C ASP A 172 1.59 14.44 0.79
N ALA A 173 2.57 13.58 1.07
CA ALA A 173 2.36 12.25 1.62
C ALA A 173 1.67 12.29 3.00
N ARG A 174 2.09 13.19 3.88
CA ARG A 174 1.47 13.40 5.19
C ARG A 174 0.02 13.87 5.07
N ALA A 175 -0.24 14.79 4.15
CA ALA A 175 -1.58 15.29 3.90
C ALA A 175 -2.51 14.16 3.44
N GLU A 176 -2.06 13.29 2.51
CA GLU A 176 -2.83 12.15 2.03
C GLU A 176 -3.12 11.13 3.13
N ILE A 177 -2.15 10.80 3.99
CA ILE A 177 -2.37 9.90 5.14
C ILE A 177 -3.48 10.45 6.05
N LEU A 178 -3.41 11.74 6.41
CA LEU A 178 -4.40 12.35 7.29
C LEU A 178 -5.77 12.44 6.63
N ALA A 179 -5.83 12.79 5.34
CA ALA A 179 -7.06 12.82 4.57
C ALA A 179 -7.69 11.42 4.45
N GLY A 180 -6.89 10.38 4.19
CA GLY A 180 -7.35 9.00 4.13
C GLY A 180 -7.95 8.49 5.43
N VAL A 181 -7.33 8.82 6.57
CA VAL A 181 -7.88 8.52 7.91
C VAL A 181 -9.20 9.23 8.13
N GLU A 182 -9.32 10.50 7.72
CA GLU A 182 -10.54 11.28 7.91
C GLU A 182 -11.68 10.78 6.99
N ARG A 183 -11.38 10.41 5.73
CA ARG A 183 -12.36 9.78 4.84
C ARG A 183 -12.91 8.48 5.45
N TYR A 184 -12.03 7.61 5.98
CA TYR A 184 -12.45 6.37 6.65
C TYR A 184 -13.32 6.64 7.88
N ARG A 185 -12.97 7.62 8.70
CA ARG A 185 -13.78 7.99 9.91
C ARG A 185 -15.19 8.42 9.54
N ASN A 186 -15.31 9.15 8.42
CA ASN A 186 -16.57 9.73 7.97
C ASN A 186 -17.37 8.81 7.04
N ALA A 187 -16.79 7.68 6.60
CA ALA A 187 -17.48 6.70 5.77
C ALA A 187 -18.67 6.09 6.49
N ALA A 188 -19.83 6.01 5.80
CA ALA A 188 -21.04 5.40 6.33
C ALA A 188 -20.87 3.87 6.48
N ASP A 189 -20.28 3.24 5.47
CA ASP A 189 -19.88 1.84 5.47
C ASP A 189 -18.37 1.77 5.57
N LYS A 190 -17.86 1.12 6.60
CA LYS A 190 -16.43 0.96 6.84
C LYS A 190 -16.01 -0.43 6.41
N PRO A 191 -15.20 -0.54 5.34
CA PRO A 191 -14.67 -1.85 4.95
C PRO A 191 -13.77 -2.41 6.06
N ALA A 192 -13.73 -3.74 6.16
CA ALA A 192 -12.89 -4.46 7.12
C ALA A 192 -11.48 -4.69 6.54
N PHE A 193 -10.56 -3.75 6.80
CA PHE A 193 -9.13 -3.89 6.44
C PHE A 193 -8.21 -2.99 7.25
#